data_2341a38871ca9d16cd383b384e20b170
#
_entry.id   2341a38871ca9d16cd383b384e20b170
#
_cell.length_a   1.000
_cell.length_b   1.000
_cell.length_c   1.000
_cell.angle_alpha   90.00
_cell.angle_beta   90.00
_cell.angle_gamma   90.00
#
_symmetry.space_group_name_H-M   'P 1'
#
loop_
_entity.id
_entity.type
_entity.pdbx_description
1 polymer ?
#
loop_
_entity_poly.entity_id
_entity_poly.type
_entity_poly.pdbx_seq_one_letter_code
_entity_poly.pdbx_strand_id
1 'polypeptide(L)'
;MFKLIRLEWKKNNVGKYIRNVVIMSALICLFIFALCYLGIANDPDTGVPDAAPGNSAISSSIELFTSMAFLVFTSVMLSTYIVSAYKNKTMNLMFSYPIKRQKILVSQMLAVWIFNFVALVLTKLLIYGCILLGSQFMVSSFPLDYNMASMGFYIQLLLKSVVIVTMSFIALFIGMAMKSSKATIISSFLLIFLTQANVGDFSLADNAILPVVLMVLSLIFAFLSIYNVETKDLN
;
A
#
# COMPACT_ATOMS: atom_id res chain seq x y z
N MET A 1 5.37 -11.48 -20.56
CA MET A 1 4.84 -10.71 -19.40
C MET A 1 5.38 -9.29 -19.35
N PHE A 2 6.70 -9.04 -19.32
CA PHE A 2 7.28 -7.68 -19.23
C PHE A 2 6.82 -6.71 -20.34
N LYS A 3 6.68 -7.17 -21.59
CA LYS A 3 6.17 -6.35 -22.69
C LYS A 3 4.73 -5.88 -22.44
N LEU A 4 3.88 -6.74 -21.86
CA LEU A 4 2.49 -6.39 -21.52
C LEU A 4 2.44 -5.36 -20.39
N ILE A 5 3.24 -5.53 -19.34
CA ILE A 5 3.35 -4.57 -18.22
C ILE A 5 3.76 -3.18 -18.73
N ARG A 6 4.77 -3.13 -19.62
CA ARG A 6 5.23 -1.85 -20.21
C ARG A 6 4.14 -1.19 -21.07
N LEU A 7 3.37 -1.97 -21.81
CA LEU A 7 2.25 -1.46 -22.61
C LEU A 7 1.12 -0.91 -21.72
N GLU A 8 0.82 -1.59 -20.61
CA GLU A 8 -0.18 -1.11 -19.64
C GLU A 8 0.25 0.21 -19.00
N TRP A 9 1.54 0.37 -18.66
CA TRP A 9 2.07 1.63 -18.15
C TRP A 9 1.97 2.77 -19.17
N LYS A 10 2.24 2.48 -20.45
CA LYS A 10 2.13 3.48 -21.54
C LYS A 10 0.67 3.84 -21.79
N LYS A 11 -0.23 2.86 -21.81
CA LYS A 11 -1.67 3.05 -22.04
C LYS A 11 -2.31 3.95 -20.98
N ASN A 12 -1.96 3.74 -19.71
CA ASN A 12 -2.58 4.44 -18.58
C ASN A 12 -1.79 5.70 -18.13
N ASN A 13 -0.83 6.18 -18.93
CA ASN A 13 -0.04 7.39 -18.63
C ASN A 13 0.51 7.40 -17.20
N VAL A 14 1.37 6.43 -16.87
CA VAL A 14 1.96 6.27 -15.52
C VAL A 14 2.57 7.56 -14.98
N GLY A 15 3.02 8.48 -15.85
CA GLY A 15 3.55 9.78 -15.44
C GLY A 15 2.60 10.59 -14.54
N LYS A 16 1.28 10.48 -14.73
CA LYS A 16 0.30 11.13 -13.83
C LYS A 16 0.33 10.53 -12.43
N TYR A 17 0.47 9.21 -12.33
CA TYR A 17 0.54 8.51 -11.05
C TYR A 17 1.85 8.79 -10.32
N ILE A 18 2.97 8.90 -11.05
CA ILE A 18 4.27 9.31 -10.48
C ILE A 18 4.15 10.71 -9.84
N ARG A 19 3.55 11.67 -10.54
CA ARG A 19 3.33 13.01 -9.99
C ARG A 19 2.48 12.98 -8.72
N ASN A 20 1.40 12.18 -8.72
CA ASN A 20 0.53 12.05 -7.56
C ASN A 20 1.27 11.40 -6.37
N VAL A 21 2.11 10.39 -6.61
CA VAL A 21 2.96 9.78 -5.58
C VAL A 21 3.92 10.80 -4.98
N VAL A 22 4.59 11.61 -5.82
CA VAL A 22 5.52 12.65 -5.35
C VAL A 22 4.79 13.68 -4.48
N ILE A 23 3.63 14.15 -4.90
CA ILE A 23 2.83 15.09 -4.10
C ILE A 23 2.40 14.43 -2.77
N MET A 24 1.92 13.20 -2.82
CA MET A 24 1.49 12.45 -1.63
C MET A 24 2.66 12.22 -0.67
N SER A 25 3.84 11.83 -1.17
CA SER A 25 5.02 11.62 -0.34
C SER A 25 5.49 12.92 0.32
N ALA A 26 5.45 14.04 -0.40
CA ALA A 26 5.78 15.36 0.15
C ALA A 26 4.81 15.78 1.25
N LEU A 27 3.51 15.56 1.05
CA LEU A 27 2.48 15.86 2.06
C LEU A 27 2.66 15.01 3.32
N ILE A 28 2.92 13.70 3.18
CA ILE A 28 3.16 12.82 4.32
C ILE A 28 4.43 13.24 5.06
N CYS A 29 5.51 13.56 4.34
CA CYS A 29 6.76 14.02 4.93
C CYS A 29 6.55 15.31 5.74
N LEU A 30 5.85 16.28 5.17
CA LEU A 30 5.52 17.54 5.85
C LEU A 30 4.66 17.31 7.08
N PHE A 31 3.66 16.43 6.98
CA PHE A 31 2.77 16.09 8.09
C PHE A 31 3.53 15.43 9.25
N ILE A 32 4.38 14.43 8.97
CA ILE A 32 5.18 13.76 10.00
C ILE A 32 6.16 14.74 10.63
N PHE A 33 6.77 15.62 9.82
CA PHE A 33 7.66 16.66 10.33
C PHE A 33 6.93 17.62 11.28
N ALA A 34 5.69 17.99 10.95
CA ALA A 34 4.84 18.81 11.83
C ALA A 34 4.51 18.10 13.15
N LEU A 35 4.21 16.80 13.13
CA LEU A 35 3.98 16.00 14.34
C LEU A 35 5.22 15.95 15.24
N CYS A 36 6.40 15.78 14.63
CA CYS A 36 7.65 15.82 15.36
C CYS A 36 7.92 17.20 15.98
N TYR A 37 7.65 18.28 15.24
CA TYR A 37 7.84 19.65 15.72
C TYR A 37 6.88 20.02 16.88
N LEU A 38 5.64 19.55 16.83
CA LEU A 38 4.63 19.75 17.88
C LEU A 38 4.89 18.92 19.13
N GLY A 39 5.90 18.03 19.13
CA GLY A 39 6.23 17.18 20.26
C GLY A 39 5.24 16.03 20.51
N ILE A 40 4.21 15.88 19.67
CA ILE A 40 3.19 14.82 19.82
C ILE A 40 3.83 13.43 19.70
N ALA A 41 4.92 13.33 18.98
CA ALA A 41 5.70 12.09 18.84
C ALA A 41 6.58 11.77 20.07
N ASN A 42 6.68 12.69 21.03
CA ASN A 42 7.54 12.59 22.22
C ASN A 42 6.74 12.36 23.50
N ASP A 43 5.40 12.22 23.43
CA ASP A 43 4.55 12.08 24.60
C ASP A 43 4.78 10.70 25.28
N PRO A 44 5.41 10.65 26.47
CA PRO A 44 5.60 9.39 27.22
C PRO A 44 4.28 8.85 27.80
N ASP A 45 3.18 9.66 27.74
CA ASP A 45 1.88 9.34 28.34
C ASP A 45 0.91 8.63 27.40
N THR A 46 1.26 8.38 26.13
CA THR A 46 0.50 7.44 25.32
C THR A 46 0.80 6.02 25.78
N GLY A 47 0.29 5.69 26.96
CA GLY A 47 0.40 4.46 27.72
C GLY A 47 0.54 3.12 26.97
N VAL A 48 1.57 2.99 26.18
CA VAL A 48 2.03 1.70 25.66
C VAL A 48 3.18 1.27 26.57
N PRO A 49 2.90 0.46 27.61
CA PRO A 49 3.97 -0.16 28.39
C PRO A 49 4.68 -1.14 27.47
N ASP A 50 6.01 -1.08 27.49
CA ASP A 50 6.89 -2.05 26.85
C ASP A 50 6.86 -2.11 25.30
N ALA A 51 7.14 -0.99 24.66
CA ALA A 51 7.59 -1.03 23.27
C ALA A 51 8.91 -1.79 23.21
N ALA A 52 8.90 -2.94 22.55
CA ALA A 52 10.12 -3.67 22.21
C ALA A 52 11.11 -2.69 21.54
N PRO A 53 12.44 -2.83 21.78
CA PRO A 53 13.43 -1.93 21.24
C PRO A 53 13.33 -1.89 19.70
N GLY A 54 12.79 -0.80 19.16
CA GLY A 54 12.56 -0.60 17.71
C GLY A 54 11.20 -0.01 17.32
N ASN A 55 10.25 0.13 18.24
CA ASN A 55 8.93 0.73 17.99
C ASN A 55 8.78 2.09 18.68
N SER A 56 9.51 3.08 18.21
CA SER A 56 9.26 4.45 18.64
C SER A 56 7.97 5.00 18.03
N ALA A 57 7.42 6.00 18.69
CA ALA A 57 6.24 6.71 18.21
C ALA A 57 6.43 7.30 16.80
N ILE A 58 7.66 7.68 16.42
CA ILE A 58 7.97 8.22 15.10
C ILE A 58 7.96 7.12 14.04
N SER A 59 8.65 6.00 14.25
CA SER A 59 8.68 4.88 13.28
C SER A 59 7.30 4.29 13.06
N SER A 60 6.51 4.11 14.12
CA SER A 60 5.14 3.62 14.02
C SER A 60 4.24 4.60 13.27
N SER A 61 4.37 5.91 13.51
CA SER A 61 3.61 6.94 12.79
C SER A 61 3.95 6.97 11.29
N ILE A 62 5.24 6.85 10.93
CA ILE A 62 5.67 6.75 9.52
C ILE A 62 5.02 5.53 8.86
N GLU A 63 5.11 4.37 9.51
CA GLU A 63 4.52 3.13 9.01
C GLU A 63 3.01 3.26 8.83
N LEU A 64 2.31 3.81 9.81
CA LEU A 64 0.87 3.99 9.81
C LEU A 64 0.42 4.88 8.66
N PHE A 65 0.94 6.12 8.57
CA PHE A 65 0.49 7.07 7.56
C PHE A 65 0.89 6.65 6.15
N THR A 66 2.09 6.08 5.96
CA THR A 66 2.50 5.58 4.65
C THR A 66 1.68 4.38 4.22
N SER A 67 1.39 3.43 5.12
CA SER A 67 0.58 2.25 4.81
C SER A 67 -0.86 2.62 4.44
N MET A 68 -1.49 3.51 5.23
CA MET A 68 -2.84 4.01 4.93
C MET A 68 -2.91 4.67 3.55
N ALA A 69 -2.01 5.63 3.31
CA ALA A 69 -2.01 6.39 2.06
C ALA A 69 -1.77 5.48 0.84
N PHE A 70 -0.79 4.58 0.92
CA PHE A 70 -0.48 3.68 -0.19
C PHE A 70 -1.51 2.58 -0.40
N LEU A 71 -2.18 2.09 0.63
CA LEU A 71 -3.24 1.11 0.48
C LEU A 71 -4.43 1.71 -0.29
N VAL A 72 -4.83 2.94 0.07
CA VAL A 72 -5.88 3.66 -0.67
C VAL A 72 -5.42 3.98 -2.09
N PHE A 73 -4.21 4.49 -2.26
CA PHE A 73 -3.67 4.84 -3.58
C PHE A 73 -3.58 3.63 -4.52
N THR A 74 -3.09 2.49 -4.01
CA THR A 74 -3.03 1.23 -4.78
C THR A 74 -4.43 0.76 -5.16
N SER A 75 -5.40 0.85 -4.25
CA SER A 75 -6.78 0.48 -4.51
C SER A 75 -7.44 1.38 -5.56
N VAL A 76 -7.15 2.67 -5.55
CA VAL A 76 -7.58 3.63 -6.59
C VAL A 76 -6.98 3.26 -7.95
N MET A 77 -5.68 2.93 -7.99
CA MET A 77 -5.04 2.47 -9.22
C MET A 77 -5.67 1.18 -9.74
N LEU A 78 -5.85 0.16 -8.89
CA LEU A 78 -6.48 -1.10 -9.26
C LEU A 78 -7.93 -0.88 -9.75
N SER A 79 -8.67 0.01 -9.08
CA SER A 79 -10.01 0.41 -9.50
C SER A 79 -10.03 1.02 -10.90
N THR A 80 -9.07 1.90 -11.19
CA THR A 80 -8.99 2.59 -12.48
C THR A 80 -8.52 1.65 -13.60
N TYR A 81 -7.52 0.82 -13.34
CA TYR A 81 -6.92 -0.07 -14.34
C TYR A 81 -7.81 -1.26 -14.67
N ILE A 82 -8.47 -1.85 -13.65
CA ILE A 82 -9.18 -3.12 -13.78
C ILE A 82 -10.69 -2.92 -13.68
N VAL A 83 -11.19 -2.42 -12.53
CA VAL A 83 -12.63 -2.38 -12.26
C VAL A 83 -13.38 -1.44 -13.21
N SER A 84 -12.78 -0.28 -13.53
CA SER A 84 -13.37 0.65 -14.48
C SER A 84 -13.45 0.06 -15.90
N ALA A 85 -12.41 -0.68 -16.33
CA ALA A 85 -12.40 -1.36 -17.62
C ALA A 85 -13.48 -2.47 -17.68
N TYR A 86 -13.69 -3.16 -16.56
CA TYR A 86 -14.74 -4.18 -16.42
C TYR A 86 -16.14 -3.55 -16.49
N LYS A 87 -16.37 -2.48 -15.72
CA LYS A 87 -17.66 -1.76 -15.67
C LYS A 87 -18.06 -1.20 -17.03
N ASN A 88 -17.12 -0.64 -17.77
CA ASN A 88 -17.37 0.02 -19.06
C ASN A 88 -17.44 -0.96 -20.24
N LYS A 89 -17.42 -2.27 -20.00
CA LYS A 89 -17.38 -3.32 -21.03
C LYS A 89 -16.25 -3.17 -22.06
N THR A 90 -15.30 -2.28 -21.83
CA THR A 90 -14.13 -2.07 -22.71
C THR A 90 -13.20 -3.29 -22.71
N MET A 91 -13.29 -4.13 -21.67
CA MET A 91 -12.65 -5.44 -21.64
C MET A 91 -13.09 -6.33 -22.82
N ASN A 92 -14.34 -6.28 -23.25
CA ASN A 92 -14.83 -7.09 -24.38
C ASN A 92 -14.11 -6.77 -25.68
N LEU A 93 -13.74 -5.49 -25.90
CA LEU A 93 -12.92 -5.08 -27.05
C LEU A 93 -11.47 -5.58 -26.95
N MET A 94 -10.92 -5.67 -25.73
CA MET A 94 -9.57 -6.23 -25.50
C MET A 94 -9.56 -7.74 -25.69
N PHE A 95 -10.69 -8.40 -25.55
CA PHE A 95 -10.84 -9.85 -25.74
C PHE A 95 -10.97 -10.27 -27.21
N SER A 96 -11.12 -9.35 -28.14
CA SER A 96 -11.01 -9.63 -29.58
C SER A 96 -9.59 -10.02 -30.03
N TYR A 97 -8.58 -9.76 -29.18
CA TYR A 97 -7.21 -10.23 -29.42
C TYR A 97 -7.03 -11.70 -28.99
N PRO A 98 -6.21 -12.49 -29.68
CA PRO A 98 -6.00 -13.92 -29.39
C PRO A 98 -5.10 -14.15 -28.14
N ILE A 99 -5.30 -13.37 -27.07
CA ILE A 99 -4.56 -13.46 -25.81
C ILE A 99 -5.53 -13.92 -24.72
N LYS A 100 -5.13 -14.91 -23.92
CA LYS A 100 -5.94 -15.40 -22.80
C LYS A 100 -6.27 -14.24 -21.84
N ARG A 101 -7.55 -14.09 -21.50
CA ARG A 101 -8.09 -13.03 -20.61
C ARG A 101 -7.34 -12.93 -19.27
N GLN A 102 -7.04 -14.09 -18.69
CA GLN A 102 -6.26 -14.18 -17.45
C GLN A 102 -4.88 -13.53 -17.56
N LYS A 103 -4.18 -13.67 -18.70
CA LYS A 103 -2.85 -13.06 -18.89
C LYS A 103 -2.92 -11.52 -18.89
N ILE A 104 -4.00 -10.97 -19.43
CA ILE A 104 -4.20 -9.51 -19.44
C ILE A 104 -4.46 -9.03 -18.01
N LEU A 105 -5.37 -9.68 -17.26
CA LEU A 105 -5.68 -9.32 -15.89
C LEU A 105 -4.45 -9.40 -14.98
N VAL A 106 -3.71 -10.53 -15.06
CA VAL A 106 -2.48 -10.71 -14.28
C VAL A 106 -1.44 -9.65 -14.63
N SER A 107 -1.30 -9.27 -15.90
CA SER A 107 -0.34 -8.22 -16.30
C SER A 107 -0.72 -6.86 -15.73
N GLN A 108 -2.02 -6.53 -15.65
CA GLN A 108 -2.51 -5.30 -15.04
C GLN A 108 -2.30 -5.29 -13.52
N MET A 109 -2.63 -6.40 -12.84
CA MET A 109 -2.38 -6.55 -11.40
C MET A 109 -0.90 -6.40 -11.07
N LEU A 110 -0.01 -7.09 -11.82
CA LEU A 110 1.43 -7.00 -11.64
C LEU A 110 1.97 -5.61 -11.97
N ALA A 111 1.45 -4.95 -13.01
CA ALA A 111 1.87 -3.59 -13.37
C ALA A 111 1.61 -2.60 -12.25
N VAL A 112 0.44 -2.66 -11.61
CA VAL A 112 0.07 -1.82 -10.47
C VAL A 112 0.87 -2.22 -9.23
N TRP A 113 1.04 -3.51 -8.96
CA TRP A 113 1.78 -4.02 -7.80
C TRP A 113 3.24 -3.57 -7.83
N ILE A 114 3.96 -3.78 -8.94
CA ILE A 114 5.37 -3.40 -9.07
C ILE A 114 5.53 -1.89 -8.92
N PHE A 115 4.67 -1.10 -9.56
CA PHE A 115 4.73 0.35 -9.47
C PHE A 115 4.55 0.84 -8.03
N ASN A 116 3.52 0.37 -7.34
CA ASN A 116 3.22 0.80 -5.97
C ASN A 116 4.25 0.28 -4.96
N PHE A 117 4.79 -0.92 -5.16
CA PHE A 117 5.86 -1.45 -4.31
C PHE A 117 7.11 -0.55 -4.37
N VAL A 118 7.59 -0.25 -5.59
CA VAL A 118 8.74 0.63 -5.78
C VAL A 118 8.46 2.04 -5.23
N ALA A 119 7.29 2.58 -5.51
CA ALA A 119 6.88 3.90 -5.05
C ALA A 119 6.83 3.98 -3.52
N LEU A 120 6.26 2.97 -2.85
CA LEU A 120 6.16 2.91 -1.39
C LEU A 120 7.55 2.79 -0.73
N VAL A 121 8.42 1.92 -1.24
CA VAL A 121 9.78 1.78 -0.73
C VAL A 121 10.55 3.09 -0.86
N LEU A 122 10.50 3.75 -2.02
CA LEU A 122 11.15 5.04 -2.24
C LEU A 122 10.58 6.13 -1.32
N THR A 123 9.26 6.18 -1.14
CA THR A 123 8.62 7.14 -0.23
C THR A 123 9.06 6.94 1.20
N LYS A 124 9.08 5.69 1.71
CA LYS A 124 9.56 5.40 3.06
C LYS A 124 11.01 5.83 3.24
N LEU A 125 11.90 5.45 2.32
CA LEU A 125 13.31 5.85 2.36
C LEU A 125 13.48 7.38 2.35
N LEU A 126 12.68 8.07 1.55
CA LEU A 126 12.69 9.53 1.49
C LEU A 126 12.26 10.14 2.83
N ILE A 127 11.18 9.66 3.45
CA ILE A 127 10.68 10.17 4.72
C ILE A 127 11.69 9.93 5.84
N TYR A 128 12.22 8.70 5.97
CA TYR A 128 13.25 8.38 6.96
C TYR A 128 14.52 9.24 6.78
N GLY A 129 14.94 9.46 5.52
CA GLY A 129 16.06 10.33 5.20
C GLY A 129 15.80 11.80 5.54
N CYS A 130 14.61 12.33 5.26
CA CYS A 130 14.23 13.70 5.62
C CYS A 130 14.23 13.93 7.13
N ILE A 131 13.72 12.97 7.91
CA ILE A 131 13.71 13.06 9.38
C ILE A 131 15.13 13.01 9.93
N LEU A 132 15.99 12.14 9.39
CA LEU A 132 17.39 12.07 9.80
C LEU A 132 18.14 13.38 9.50
N LEU A 133 17.91 13.99 8.35
CA LEU A 133 18.48 15.31 8.04
C LEU A 133 17.89 16.40 8.96
N GLY A 134 16.57 16.37 9.19
CA GLY A 134 15.91 17.32 10.08
C GLY A 134 16.43 17.27 11.52
N SER A 135 16.76 16.09 12.02
CA SER A 135 17.32 15.92 13.37
C SER A 135 18.71 16.52 13.54
N GLN A 136 19.47 16.64 12.45
CA GLN A 136 20.80 17.29 12.48
C GLN A 136 20.71 18.82 12.51
N PHE A 137 19.63 19.40 11.97
CA PHE A 137 19.48 20.87 11.91
C PHE A 137 18.69 21.46 13.09
N MET A 138 17.88 20.65 13.77
CA MET A 138 17.10 21.11 14.92
C MET A 138 17.77 20.71 16.23
N VAL A 139 17.92 21.69 17.11
CA VAL A 139 18.52 21.53 18.46
C VAL A 139 17.63 20.71 19.40
N SER A 140 16.37 20.53 19.09
CA SER A 140 15.46 19.64 19.81
C SER A 140 15.75 18.18 19.41
N SER A 141 16.20 17.37 20.36
CA SER A 141 16.46 15.96 20.19
C SER A 141 15.21 15.22 19.67
N PHE A 142 15.17 15.00 18.35
CA PHE A 142 14.25 14.00 17.81
C PHE A 142 14.71 12.64 18.31
N PRO A 143 13.89 11.85 18.99
CA PRO A 143 14.24 10.49 19.36
C PRO A 143 14.34 9.65 18.08
N LEU A 144 15.57 9.49 17.59
CA LEU A 144 15.85 8.63 16.43
C LEU A 144 15.98 7.20 16.92
N ASP A 145 14.93 6.42 16.79
CA ASP A 145 14.90 5.03 17.27
C ASP A 145 15.14 4.01 16.15
N TYR A 146 15.54 4.48 14.97
CA TYR A 146 15.87 3.61 13.85
C TYR A 146 17.33 3.77 13.44
N ASN A 147 17.97 2.65 13.16
CA ASN A 147 19.35 2.63 12.67
C ASN A 147 19.35 2.30 11.18
N MET A 148 19.50 3.33 10.33
CA MET A 148 19.60 3.13 8.88
C MET A 148 20.85 2.35 8.43
N ALA A 149 21.84 2.15 9.30
CA ALA A 149 23.01 1.35 8.97
C ALA A 149 22.76 -0.16 9.14
N SER A 150 21.65 -0.57 9.79
CA SER A 150 21.36 -1.98 10.00
C SER A 150 20.68 -2.61 8.78
N MET A 151 21.17 -3.77 8.35
CA MET A 151 20.55 -4.54 7.26
C MET A 151 19.13 -5.01 7.63
N GLY A 152 18.86 -5.24 8.91
CA GLY A 152 17.54 -5.62 9.42
C GLY A 152 16.46 -4.57 9.14
N PHE A 153 16.81 -3.29 9.23
CA PHE A 153 15.89 -2.20 8.91
C PHE A 153 15.37 -2.28 7.46
N TYR A 154 16.26 -2.47 6.48
CA TYR A 154 15.87 -2.58 5.07
C TYR A 154 15.02 -3.82 4.79
N ILE A 155 15.35 -4.95 5.42
CA ILE A 155 14.57 -6.19 5.27
C ILE A 155 13.16 -5.99 5.81
N GLN A 156 13.00 -5.42 7.00
CA GLN A 156 11.68 -5.13 7.58
C GLN A 156 10.88 -4.15 6.73
N LEU A 157 11.52 -3.08 6.24
CA LEU A 157 10.89 -2.09 5.37
C LEU A 157 10.37 -2.74 4.08
N LEU A 158 11.15 -3.61 3.45
CA LEU A 158 10.74 -4.34 2.25
C LEU A 158 9.60 -5.31 2.53
N LEU A 159 9.70 -6.11 3.59
CA LEU A 159 8.67 -7.08 3.97
C LEU A 159 7.32 -6.38 4.25
N LYS A 160 7.33 -5.34 5.09
CA LYS A 160 6.12 -4.56 5.38
C LYS A 160 5.54 -3.93 4.11
N SER A 161 6.38 -3.45 3.20
CA SER A 161 5.93 -2.86 1.92
C SER A 161 5.26 -3.89 1.01
N VAL A 162 5.80 -5.10 0.92
CA VAL A 162 5.18 -6.22 0.16
C VAL A 162 3.80 -6.53 0.73
N VAL A 163 3.68 -6.65 2.05
CA VAL A 163 2.41 -6.96 2.71
C VAL A 163 1.35 -5.92 2.39
N ILE A 164 1.66 -4.62 2.56
CA ILE A 164 0.71 -3.52 2.34
C ILE A 164 0.18 -3.51 0.90
N VAL A 165 1.09 -3.60 -0.08
CA VAL A 165 0.69 -3.57 -1.50
C VAL A 165 -0.11 -4.82 -1.86
N THR A 166 0.24 -5.98 -1.30
CA THR A 166 -0.47 -7.24 -1.58
C THR A 166 -1.88 -7.24 -0.99
N MET A 167 -2.08 -6.64 0.19
CA MET A 167 -3.41 -6.49 0.81
C MET A 167 -4.42 -5.78 -0.09
N SER A 168 -3.98 -4.88 -0.96
CA SER A 168 -4.88 -4.17 -1.89
C SER A 168 -5.61 -5.10 -2.87
N PHE A 169 -5.16 -6.33 -3.05
CA PHE A 169 -5.87 -7.33 -3.88
C PHE A 169 -7.18 -7.80 -3.26
N ILE A 170 -7.34 -7.72 -1.93
CA ILE A 170 -8.63 -7.96 -1.27
C ILE A 170 -9.63 -6.89 -1.72
N ALA A 171 -9.20 -5.62 -1.71
CA ALA A 171 -10.04 -4.52 -2.18
C ALA A 171 -10.41 -4.67 -3.67
N LEU A 172 -9.47 -5.15 -4.50
CA LEU A 172 -9.74 -5.44 -5.90
C LEU A 172 -10.83 -6.52 -6.06
N PHE A 173 -10.71 -7.63 -5.32
CA PHE A 173 -11.69 -8.71 -5.39
C PHE A 173 -13.11 -8.24 -5.05
N ILE A 174 -13.26 -7.48 -3.96
CA ILE A 174 -14.55 -6.90 -3.55
C ILE A 174 -15.08 -5.96 -4.64
N GLY A 175 -14.22 -5.10 -5.20
CA GLY A 175 -14.59 -4.17 -6.27
C GLY A 175 -15.04 -4.86 -7.54
N MET A 176 -14.39 -5.96 -7.92
CA MET A 176 -14.79 -6.79 -9.08
C MET A 176 -16.10 -7.55 -8.80
N ALA A 177 -16.27 -8.10 -7.59
CA ALA A 177 -17.49 -8.78 -7.19
C ALA A 177 -18.71 -7.85 -7.25
N MET A 178 -18.55 -6.61 -6.79
CA MET A 178 -19.60 -5.59 -6.80
C MET A 178 -19.69 -4.80 -8.12
N LYS A 179 -18.81 -5.05 -9.09
CA LYS A 179 -18.71 -4.31 -10.38
C LYS A 179 -18.69 -2.79 -10.17
N SER A 180 -18.09 -2.32 -9.07
CA SER A 180 -18.11 -0.92 -8.66
C SER A 180 -16.73 -0.43 -8.24
N SER A 181 -16.25 0.60 -8.95
CA SER A 181 -14.98 1.28 -8.59
C SER A 181 -15.04 1.93 -7.20
N LYS A 182 -16.22 2.40 -6.78
CA LYS A 182 -16.42 2.97 -5.44
C LYS A 182 -16.25 1.91 -4.34
N ALA A 183 -16.73 0.69 -4.58
CA ALA A 183 -16.60 -0.41 -3.63
C ALA A 183 -15.13 -0.77 -3.37
N THR A 184 -14.26 -0.73 -4.38
CA THR A 184 -12.82 -0.97 -4.21
C THR A 184 -12.18 0.04 -3.26
N ILE A 185 -12.56 1.31 -3.37
CA ILE A 185 -12.02 2.37 -2.51
C ILE A 185 -12.56 2.24 -1.09
N ILE A 186 -13.87 2.00 -0.93
CA ILE A 186 -14.49 1.82 0.38
C ILE A 186 -13.88 0.60 1.10
N SER A 187 -13.67 -0.50 0.39
CA SER A 187 -13.05 -1.70 0.97
C SER A 187 -11.60 -1.47 1.41
N SER A 188 -10.85 -0.57 0.75
CA SER A 188 -9.51 -0.22 1.23
C SER A 188 -9.53 0.52 2.56
N PHE A 189 -10.51 1.41 2.79
CA PHE A 189 -10.69 2.03 4.10
C PHE A 189 -11.05 1.01 5.18
N LEU A 190 -11.91 0.06 4.85
CA LEU A 190 -12.26 -1.03 5.78
C LEU A 190 -11.02 -1.87 6.14
N LEU A 191 -10.16 -2.16 5.17
CA LEU A 191 -8.89 -2.86 5.42
C LEU A 191 -7.96 -2.06 6.32
N ILE A 192 -7.89 -0.73 6.18
CA ILE A 192 -7.11 0.13 7.06
C ILE A 192 -7.62 0.00 8.50
N PHE A 193 -8.93 0.14 8.72
CA PHE A 193 -9.51 -0.05 10.05
C PHE A 193 -9.17 -1.41 10.63
N LEU A 194 -9.23 -2.45 9.82
CA LEU A 194 -8.95 -3.82 10.25
C LEU A 194 -7.47 -4.04 10.60
N THR A 195 -6.54 -3.38 9.92
CA THR A 195 -5.10 -3.47 10.21
C THR A 195 -4.66 -2.61 11.38
N GLN A 196 -5.42 -1.55 11.72
CA GLN A 196 -5.11 -0.63 12.80
C GLN A 196 -6.01 -0.81 14.04
N ALA A 197 -6.96 -1.74 13.97
CA ALA A 197 -7.85 -2.00 15.09
C ALA A 197 -7.08 -2.60 16.28
N ASN A 198 -7.23 -1.99 17.44
CA ASN A 198 -6.79 -2.55 18.71
C ASN A 198 -7.97 -3.30 19.32
N VAL A 199 -7.82 -4.59 19.56
CA VAL A 199 -8.84 -5.42 20.20
C VAL A 199 -8.32 -5.86 21.57
N GLY A 200 -8.67 -5.11 22.61
CA GLY A 200 -8.18 -5.33 23.99
C GLY A 200 -6.67 -5.10 24.11
N ASP A 201 -6.00 -6.00 24.81
CA ASP A 201 -4.53 -5.96 24.98
C ASP A 201 -3.75 -6.41 23.74
N PHE A 202 -4.44 -6.82 22.66
CA PHE A 202 -3.81 -7.18 21.40
C PHE A 202 -3.84 -5.98 20.45
N SER A 203 -2.72 -5.28 20.35
CA SER A 203 -2.45 -4.36 19.26
C SER A 203 -2.22 -5.17 17.98
N LEU A 204 -3.13 -5.07 17.02
CA LEU A 204 -3.00 -5.76 15.74
C LEU A 204 -1.81 -5.22 14.92
N ALA A 205 -1.36 -4.01 15.23
CA ALA A 205 -0.19 -3.39 14.60
C ALA A 205 1.14 -4.01 15.06
N ASP A 206 1.21 -4.52 16.31
CA ASP A 206 2.43 -5.10 16.89
C ASP A 206 2.57 -6.59 16.59
N ASN A 207 1.48 -7.27 16.28
CA ASN A 207 1.51 -8.69 15.92
C ASN A 207 1.87 -8.88 14.43
N ALA A 208 3.06 -9.40 14.16
CA ALA A 208 3.49 -9.76 12.81
C ALA A 208 2.60 -10.84 12.15
N ILE A 209 1.85 -11.60 12.92
CA ILE A 209 1.01 -12.71 12.45
C ILE A 209 -0.15 -12.20 11.60
N LEU A 210 -0.86 -11.17 12.03
CA LEU A 210 -2.03 -10.65 11.30
C LEU A 210 -1.70 -10.14 9.90
N PRO A 211 -0.68 -9.29 9.68
CA PRO A 211 -0.29 -8.86 8.34
C PRO A 211 0.07 -10.03 7.43
N VAL A 212 0.73 -11.07 7.96
CA VAL A 212 1.07 -12.27 7.19
C VAL A 212 -0.17 -13.06 6.80
N VAL A 213 -1.12 -13.26 7.73
CA VAL A 213 -2.41 -13.93 7.44
C VAL A 213 -3.19 -13.16 6.38
N LEU A 214 -3.28 -11.83 6.50
CA LEU A 214 -3.95 -10.99 5.52
C LEU A 214 -3.24 -11.01 4.15
N MET A 215 -1.91 -11.11 4.12
CA MET A 215 -1.15 -11.29 2.89
C MET A 215 -1.51 -12.62 2.20
N VAL A 216 -1.53 -13.72 2.93
CA VAL A 216 -1.92 -15.04 2.38
C VAL A 216 -3.37 -14.99 1.86
N LEU A 217 -4.27 -14.43 2.65
CA LEU A 217 -5.67 -14.24 2.26
C LEU A 217 -5.79 -13.39 0.99
N SER A 218 -5.00 -12.33 0.87
CA SER A 218 -5.00 -11.46 -0.32
C SER A 218 -4.55 -12.16 -1.59
N LEU A 219 -3.58 -13.07 -1.49
CA LEU A 219 -3.14 -13.90 -2.61
C LEU A 219 -4.23 -14.90 -3.04
N ILE A 220 -4.97 -15.46 -2.08
CA ILE A 220 -6.12 -16.33 -2.38
C ILE A 220 -7.19 -15.53 -3.12
N PHE A 221 -7.53 -14.33 -2.65
CA PHE A 221 -8.51 -13.47 -3.32
C PHE A 221 -8.03 -12.98 -4.70
N ALA A 222 -6.73 -12.74 -4.87
CA ALA A 222 -6.16 -12.44 -6.17
C ALA A 222 -6.36 -13.62 -7.15
N PHE A 223 -6.10 -14.84 -6.70
CA PHE A 223 -6.32 -16.04 -7.49
C PHE A 223 -7.80 -16.25 -7.85
N LEU A 224 -8.70 -16.11 -6.85
CA LEU A 224 -10.14 -16.18 -7.08
C LEU A 224 -10.63 -15.11 -8.06
N SER A 225 -10.06 -13.91 -8.01
CA SER A 225 -10.36 -12.83 -8.94
C SER A 225 -10.02 -13.23 -10.39
N ILE A 226 -8.88 -13.89 -10.60
CA ILE A 226 -8.44 -14.37 -11.91
C ILE A 226 -9.33 -15.51 -12.41
N TYR A 227 -9.68 -16.45 -11.53
CA TYR A 227 -10.52 -17.59 -11.86
C TYR A 227 -11.96 -17.19 -12.22
N ASN A 228 -12.54 -16.24 -11.46
CA ASN A 228 -13.92 -15.78 -11.63
C ASN A 228 -14.18 -15.04 -12.96
N VAL A 229 -13.11 -14.55 -13.61
CA VAL A 229 -13.20 -13.88 -14.93
C VAL A 229 -13.58 -14.86 -16.05
N GLU A 230 -13.20 -16.13 -15.95
CA GLU A 230 -13.56 -17.15 -16.95
C GLU A 230 -14.99 -17.70 -16.78
N THR A 231 -15.45 -17.80 -15.53
CA THR A 231 -16.72 -18.49 -15.23
C THR A 231 -17.94 -17.59 -15.33
N LYS A 232 -17.82 -16.28 -15.13
CA LYS A 232 -18.97 -15.36 -15.12
C LYS A 232 -19.38 -14.81 -16.49
N ASP A 233 -18.56 -14.97 -17.52
CA ASP A 233 -18.87 -14.51 -18.88
C ASP A 233 -19.60 -15.58 -19.74
N LEU A 234 -19.94 -16.72 -19.15
CA LEU A 234 -20.71 -17.80 -19.81
C LEU A 234 -22.21 -17.75 -19.48
N ASN A 235 -22.63 -16.80 -18.68
CA ASN A 235 -24.04 -16.50 -18.38
C ASN A 235 -24.26 -15.00 -18.72
#